data_feb81bb49b4ff6a0a8d73379d3c2e8c3
#
_entry.id   feb81bb49b4ff6a0a8d73379d3c2e8c3
#
_cell.length_a   1.000
_cell.length_b   1.000
_cell.length_c   1.000
_cell.angle_alpha   90.00
_cell.angle_beta   90.00
_cell.angle_gamma   90.00
#
_symmetry.space_group_name_H-M   'P 1'
#
loop_
_entity.id
_entity.type
_entity.pdbx_description
1 polymer ?
#
loop_
_entity_poly.entity_id
_entity_poly.type
_entity_poly.pdbx_seq_one_letter_code
_entity_poly.pdbx_strand_id
1 'polypeptide(L)'
;MDIKLKIGLRIKESRKNKKLTAVQLAEVTGFSAQRISNWERGTRTPKLKDAEILGSALGVSPTWLLFLDIDHKPMKDHPFLTIPIINASSKIEGYLPIPSSIQDNITHEDFAFIVHDKSMFPIYNTGDLVTFCKEKQNHCDLVLIHIKATEENLFRKISSEDNTFICSPINPNWPQIRFESASMFQIIGWVKNGSKVFY
;
A
#
# COMPACT_ATOMS: atom_id res chain seq x y z
N MET A 1 -27.83 12.85 -18.99
CA MET A 1 -28.37 11.72 -18.20
C MET A 1 -28.35 12.12 -16.73
N ASP A 2 -29.47 11.95 -16.02
CA ASP A 2 -29.59 12.37 -14.61
C ASP A 2 -28.57 11.63 -13.73
N ILE A 3 -27.91 12.36 -12.84
CA ILE A 3 -26.91 11.85 -11.88
C ILE A 3 -27.50 10.72 -11.01
N LYS A 4 -28.76 10.87 -10.58
CA LYS A 4 -29.45 9.86 -9.78
C LYS A 4 -29.62 8.54 -10.52
N LEU A 5 -29.91 8.61 -11.82
CA LEU A 5 -30.06 7.43 -12.65
C LEU A 5 -28.69 6.73 -12.87
N LYS A 6 -27.61 7.47 -13.05
CA LYS A 6 -26.27 6.91 -13.17
C LYS A 6 -25.83 6.19 -11.88
N ILE A 7 -26.07 6.79 -10.71
CA ILE A 7 -25.82 6.14 -9.40
C ILE A 7 -26.63 4.84 -9.29
N GLY A 8 -27.91 4.89 -9.65
CA GLY A 8 -28.79 3.72 -9.60
C GLY A 8 -28.34 2.59 -10.51
N LEU A 9 -27.86 2.90 -11.72
CA LEU A 9 -27.30 1.92 -12.65
C LEU A 9 -26.04 1.27 -12.08
N ARG A 10 -25.13 2.03 -11.47
CA ARG A 10 -23.94 1.48 -10.82
C ARG A 10 -24.28 0.49 -9.70
N ILE A 11 -25.23 0.84 -8.83
CA ILE A 11 -25.70 -0.06 -7.77
C ILE A 11 -26.24 -1.36 -8.38
N LYS A 12 -27.13 -1.25 -9.39
CA LYS A 12 -27.76 -2.38 -10.06
C LYS A 12 -26.73 -3.28 -10.77
N GLU A 13 -25.76 -2.72 -11.47
CA GLU A 13 -24.70 -3.46 -12.16
C GLU A 13 -23.79 -4.16 -11.14
N SER A 14 -23.34 -3.47 -10.09
CA SER A 14 -22.52 -4.05 -9.03
C SER A 14 -23.21 -5.21 -8.33
N ARG A 15 -24.53 -5.06 -8.05
CA ARG A 15 -25.34 -6.15 -7.49
C ARG A 15 -25.42 -7.36 -8.43
N LYS A 16 -25.67 -7.14 -9.73
CA LYS A 16 -25.70 -8.21 -10.72
C LYS A 16 -24.34 -8.92 -10.86
N ASN A 17 -23.24 -8.19 -10.83
CA ASN A 17 -21.90 -8.74 -10.87
C ASN A 17 -21.61 -9.66 -9.67
N LYS A 18 -22.16 -9.33 -8.50
CA LYS A 18 -22.14 -10.19 -7.30
C LYS A 18 -23.19 -11.32 -7.34
N LYS A 19 -23.97 -11.44 -8.44
CA LYS A 19 -25.04 -12.43 -8.60
C LYS A 19 -26.12 -12.36 -7.50
N LEU A 20 -26.32 -11.21 -6.89
CA LEU A 20 -27.31 -10.98 -5.83
C LEU A 20 -28.65 -10.52 -6.43
N THR A 21 -29.76 -10.98 -5.84
CA THR A 21 -31.08 -10.36 -6.03
C THR A 21 -31.19 -9.09 -5.20
N ALA A 22 -32.19 -8.24 -5.50
CA ALA A 22 -32.42 -7.03 -4.68
C ALA A 22 -32.81 -7.36 -3.23
N VAL A 23 -33.48 -8.51 -3.02
CA VAL A 23 -33.83 -9.02 -1.69
C VAL A 23 -32.57 -9.44 -0.94
N GLN A 24 -31.70 -10.22 -1.57
CA GLN A 24 -30.44 -10.67 -0.96
C GLN A 24 -29.51 -9.49 -0.62
N LEU A 25 -29.43 -8.47 -1.50
CA LEU A 25 -28.67 -7.26 -1.18
C LEU A 25 -29.29 -6.52 0.03
N ALA A 26 -30.63 -6.48 0.10
CA ALA A 26 -31.34 -5.88 1.25
C ALA A 26 -31.02 -6.62 2.56
N GLU A 27 -31.00 -7.95 2.55
CA GLU A 27 -30.63 -8.80 3.71
C GLU A 27 -29.20 -8.54 4.17
N VAL A 28 -28.23 -8.55 3.24
CA VAL A 28 -26.81 -8.35 3.58
C VAL A 28 -26.53 -6.94 4.10
N THR A 29 -27.25 -5.92 3.59
CA THR A 29 -27.03 -4.51 3.95
C THR A 29 -27.90 -4.02 5.11
N GLY A 30 -28.93 -4.78 5.50
CA GLY A 30 -29.92 -4.34 6.49
C GLY A 30 -30.90 -3.27 5.94
N PHE A 31 -30.91 -3.01 4.64
CA PHE A 31 -31.86 -2.10 4.02
C PHE A 31 -33.13 -2.83 3.57
N SER A 32 -34.22 -2.10 3.39
CA SER A 32 -35.43 -2.71 2.77
C SER A 32 -35.23 -2.89 1.26
N ALA A 33 -35.80 -3.96 0.69
CA ALA A 33 -35.78 -4.20 -0.75
C ALA A 33 -36.40 -3.04 -1.55
N GLN A 34 -37.39 -2.36 -1.00
CA GLN A 34 -37.99 -1.16 -1.58
C GLN A 34 -36.98 -0.01 -1.65
N ARG A 35 -36.11 0.15 -0.65
CA ARG A 35 -35.07 1.19 -0.60
C ARG A 35 -34.03 0.93 -1.67
N ILE A 36 -33.53 -0.32 -1.80
CA ILE A 36 -32.63 -0.75 -2.86
C ILE A 36 -33.27 -0.47 -4.24
N SER A 37 -34.51 -0.88 -4.45
CA SER A 37 -35.22 -0.66 -5.72
C SER A 37 -35.36 0.82 -6.09
N ASN A 38 -35.61 1.70 -5.10
CA ASN A 38 -35.70 3.15 -5.31
C ASN A 38 -34.32 3.74 -5.73
N TRP A 39 -33.25 3.28 -5.16
CA TRP A 39 -31.89 3.70 -5.55
C TRP A 39 -31.54 3.20 -6.96
N GLU A 40 -31.80 1.92 -7.27
CA GLU A 40 -31.53 1.35 -8.60
C GLU A 40 -32.32 2.01 -9.73
N ARG A 41 -33.50 2.51 -9.44
CA ARG A 41 -34.33 3.26 -10.41
C ARG A 41 -34.00 4.75 -10.49
N GLY A 42 -33.09 5.24 -9.63
CA GLY A 42 -32.73 6.65 -9.58
C GLY A 42 -33.82 7.58 -9.03
N THR A 43 -34.87 7.04 -8.39
CA THR A 43 -35.90 7.85 -7.74
C THR A 43 -35.42 8.52 -6.45
N ARG A 44 -34.43 7.89 -5.79
CA ARG A 44 -33.69 8.42 -4.65
C ARG A 44 -32.20 8.07 -4.79
N THR A 45 -31.35 8.81 -4.07
CA THR A 45 -29.91 8.49 -3.98
C THR A 45 -29.56 8.06 -2.55
N PRO A 46 -28.62 7.12 -2.36
CA PRO A 46 -28.09 6.81 -1.05
C PRO A 46 -27.32 8.02 -0.49
N LYS A 47 -27.36 8.19 0.83
CA LYS A 47 -26.46 9.11 1.56
C LYS A 47 -25.08 8.45 1.67
N LEU A 48 -24.05 9.22 2.07
CA LEU A 48 -22.69 8.71 2.20
C LEU A 48 -22.61 7.45 3.07
N LYS A 49 -23.22 7.47 4.25
CA LYS A 49 -23.28 6.28 5.14
C LYS A 49 -23.96 5.07 4.50
N ASP A 50 -25.01 5.29 3.71
CA ASP A 50 -25.69 4.22 2.98
C ASP A 50 -24.81 3.67 1.87
N ALA A 51 -24.04 4.54 1.20
CA ALA A 51 -23.09 4.15 0.16
C ALA A 51 -21.88 3.38 0.71
N GLU A 52 -21.45 3.66 1.94
CA GLU A 52 -20.42 2.89 2.65
C GLU A 52 -20.86 1.44 2.88
N ILE A 53 -22.09 1.25 3.36
CA ILE A 53 -22.70 -0.07 3.58
C ILE A 53 -22.87 -0.81 2.24
N LEU A 54 -23.42 -0.12 1.22
CA LEU A 54 -23.58 -0.68 -0.12
C LEU A 54 -22.23 -1.03 -0.74
N GLY A 55 -21.24 -0.14 -0.61
CA GLY A 55 -19.88 -0.33 -1.14
C GLY A 55 -19.23 -1.57 -0.56
N SER A 56 -19.32 -1.75 0.76
CA SER A 56 -18.82 -2.93 1.46
C SER A 56 -19.49 -4.22 0.96
N ALA A 57 -20.82 -4.24 0.86
CA ALA A 57 -21.57 -5.41 0.40
C ALA A 57 -21.31 -5.74 -1.09
N LEU A 58 -21.14 -4.72 -1.92
CA LEU A 58 -20.98 -4.85 -3.37
C LEU A 58 -19.51 -4.97 -3.79
N GLY A 59 -18.54 -4.69 -2.90
CA GLY A 59 -17.12 -4.67 -3.21
C GLY A 59 -16.71 -3.51 -4.10
N VAL A 60 -17.32 -2.33 -3.91
CA VAL A 60 -17.02 -1.12 -4.69
C VAL A 60 -16.85 0.08 -3.76
N SER A 61 -16.07 1.07 -4.21
CA SER A 61 -15.87 2.30 -3.45
C SER A 61 -17.17 3.07 -3.25
N PRO A 62 -17.49 3.54 -2.04
CA PRO A 62 -18.62 4.45 -1.80
C PRO A 62 -18.55 5.73 -2.64
N THR A 63 -17.34 6.25 -2.81
CA THR A 63 -17.07 7.43 -3.64
C THR A 63 -17.39 7.16 -5.10
N TRP A 64 -16.99 6.00 -5.62
CA TRP A 64 -17.35 5.60 -6.99
C TRP A 64 -18.86 5.42 -7.17
N LEU A 65 -19.58 4.91 -6.18
CA LEU A 65 -21.03 4.80 -6.27
C LEU A 65 -21.72 6.18 -6.40
N LEU A 66 -21.23 7.19 -5.65
CA LEU A 66 -21.89 8.49 -5.52
C LEU A 66 -21.38 9.57 -6.50
N PHE A 67 -20.10 9.56 -6.85
CA PHE A 67 -19.45 10.62 -7.63
C PHE A 67 -19.02 10.12 -9.01
N LEU A 68 -19.49 10.78 -10.06
CA LEU A 68 -19.44 10.29 -11.43
C LEU A 68 -18.12 10.55 -12.15
N ASP A 69 -17.31 11.47 -11.69
CA ASP A 69 -16.10 11.93 -12.38
C ASP A 69 -14.81 11.16 -12.00
N ILE A 70 -14.96 10.12 -11.20
CA ILE A 70 -13.87 9.24 -10.88
C ILE A 70 -14.04 8.00 -11.76
N ASP A 71 -13.23 7.90 -12.81
CA ASP A 71 -13.10 6.71 -13.68
C ASP A 71 -12.49 5.52 -12.92
N HIS A 72 -13.14 5.14 -11.84
CA HIS A 72 -12.84 3.88 -11.17
C HIS A 72 -13.79 2.82 -11.72
N LYS A 73 -13.32 2.07 -12.72
CA LYS A 73 -13.91 0.78 -13.06
C LYS A 73 -14.24 0.03 -11.77
N PRO A 74 -15.40 -0.71 -11.71
CA PRO A 74 -15.68 -1.57 -10.57
C PRO A 74 -14.40 -2.36 -10.29
N MET A 75 -14.00 -2.39 -9.03
CA MET A 75 -12.88 -3.21 -8.59
C MET A 75 -13.20 -4.66 -8.97
N LYS A 76 -12.80 -5.07 -10.18
CA LYS A 76 -12.57 -6.48 -10.46
C LYS A 76 -11.52 -6.90 -9.43
N ASP A 77 -11.86 -7.89 -8.63
CA ASP A 77 -11.03 -8.64 -7.68
C ASP A 77 -9.50 -8.40 -7.76
N HIS A 78 -9.07 -7.14 -7.68
CA HIS A 78 -7.71 -6.80 -7.37
C HIS A 78 -7.72 -6.45 -5.88
N PRO A 79 -7.35 -7.38 -5.03
CA PRO A 79 -6.95 -6.97 -3.71
C PRO A 79 -5.92 -5.87 -3.93
N PHE A 80 -6.15 -4.67 -3.35
CA PHE A 80 -5.09 -3.68 -3.32
C PHE A 80 -3.88 -4.41 -2.80
N LEU A 81 -2.84 -4.50 -3.62
CA LEU A 81 -1.59 -5.00 -3.11
C LEU A 81 -1.20 -4.01 -2.02
N THR A 82 -1.12 -4.49 -0.81
CA THR A 82 -0.61 -3.72 0.31
C THR A 82 0.67 -4.36 0.78
N ILE A 83 1.68 -3.55 1.03
CA ILE A 83 2.92 -4.01 1.64
C ILE A 83 3.03 -3.46 3.07
N PRO A 84 3.60 -4.23 4.01
CA PRO A 84 3.76 -3.75 5.37
C PRO A 84 4.78 -2.61 5.44
N ILE A 85 4.50 -1.63 6.29
CA ILE A 85 5.43 -0.56 6.67
C ILE A 85 6.08 -0.96 7.98
N ILE A 86 7.41 -1.13 7.98
CA ILE A 86 8.18 -1.47 9.17
C ILE A 86 9.00 -0.27 9.68
N ASN A 87 9.19 -0.22 10.98
CA ASN A 87 10.03 0.78 11.65
C ASN A 87 11.44 0.27 11.99
N ALA A 88 12.24 1.11 12.66
CA ALA A 88 13.60 0.76 13.08
C ALA A 88 13.67 -0.50 13.95
N SER A 89 12.61 -0.85 14.68
CA SER A 89 12.55 -2.05 15.54
C SER A 89 11.83 -3.23 14.87
N SER A 90 11.73 -3.27 13.55
CA SER A 90 11.03 -4.32 12.75
C SER A 90 9.54 -4.48 13.06
N LYS A 91 8.92 -3.53 13.74
CA LYS A 91 7.47 -3.55 14.02
C LYS A 91 6.70 -3.01 12.83
N ILE A 92 5.57 -3.64 12.53
CA ILE A 92 4.64 -3.15 11.50
C ILE A 92 3.88 -1.96 12.09
N GLU A 93 4.02 -0.79 11.47
CA GLU A 93 3.30 0.44 11.84
C GLU A 93 2.05 0.67 10.98
N GLY A 94 1.94 -0.02 9.86
CA GLY A 94 0.81 0.10 8.96
C GLY A 94 1.03 -0.66 7.67
N TYR A 95 0.20 -0.35 6.67
CA TYR A 95 0.29 -0.94 5.35
C TYR A 95 0.22 0.14 4.28
N LEU A 96 1.13 0.06 3.31
CA LEU A 96 1.18 0.95 2.16
C LEU A 96 0.31 0.36 1.03
N PRO A 97 -0.78 1.03 0.62
CA PRO A 97 -1.55 0.62 -0.55
C PRO A 97 -0.76 0.93 -1.82
N ILE A 98 -0.62 -0.07 -2.69
CA ILE A 98 0.14 0.02 -3.93
C ILE A 98 -0.82 0.32 -5.09
N PRO A 99 -0.66 1.46 -5.78
CA PRO A 99 -1.43 1.77 -6.97
C PRO A 99 -1.29 0.69 -8.05
N SER A 100 -2.37 0.39 -8.77
CA SER A 100 -2.38 -0.61 -9.84
C SER A 100 -1.36 -0.33 -10.95
N SER A 101 -1.00 0.94 -11.15
CA SER A 101 -0.01 1.36 -12.15
C SER A 101 1.42 0.89 -11.87
N ILE A 102 1.74 0.50 -10.64
CA ILE A 102 3.08 0.04 -10.23
C ILE A 102 3.07 -1.37 -9.63
N GLN A 103 1.91 -2.04 -9.58
CA GLN A 103 1.78 -3.39 -9.00
C GLN A 103 2.63 -4.44 -9.71
N ASP A 104 2.87 -4.31 -11.01
CA ASP A 104 3.67 -5.27 -11.78
C ASP A 104 5.11 -5.41 -11.27
N ASN A 105 5.59 -4.38 -10.58
CA ASN A 105 6.95 -4.34 -10.02
C ASN A 105 7.00 -4.62 -8.51
N ILE A 106 5.87 -4.84 -7.84
CA ILE A 106 5.81 -5.03 -6.39
C ILE A 106 5.12 -6.35 -6.08
N THR A 107 5.67 -7.11 -5.13
CA THR A 107 5.17 -8.40 -4.69
C THR A 107 4.70 -8.36 -3.23
N HIS A 108 3.98 -9.39 -2.78
CA HIS A 108 3.59 -9.52 -1.37
C HIS A 108 4.77 -9.72 -0.40
N GLU A 109 5.96 -10.02 -0.93
CA GLU A 109 7.18 -10.16 -0.12
C GLU A 109 7.92 -8.86 0.09
N ASP A 110 7.54 -7.83 -0.65
CA ASP A 110 8.11 -6.49 -0.52
C ASP A 110 7.55 -5.80 0.73
N PHE A 111 8.30 -4.85 1.24
CA PHE A 111 7.90 -4.05 2.39
C PHE A 111 8.39 -2.62 2.25
N ALA A 112 7.81 -1.71 2.99
CA ALA A 112 8.24 -0.31 3.08
C ALA A 112 8.93 -0.06 4.43
N PHE A 113 9.88 0.86 4.44
CA PHE A 113 10.57 1.32 5.64
C PHE A 113 10.50 2.85 5.73
N ILE A 114 10.19 3.35 6.92
CA ILE A 114 10.21 4.79 7.19
C ILE A 114 11.65 5.20 7.52
N VAL A 115 12.20 6.14 6.78
CA VAL A 115 13.53 6.70 7.07
C VAL A 115 13.48 7.50 8.37
N HIS A 116 14.24 7.08 9.38
CA HIS A 116 14.18 7.67 10.72
C HIS A 116 15.24 8.72 10.99
N ASP A 117 16.36 8.68 10.27
CA ASP A 117 17.50 9.55 10.50
C ASP A 117 17.95 10.30 9.24
N LYS A 118 18.93 11.17 9.38
CA LYS A 118 19.47 11.97 8.28
C LYS A 118 20.70 11.32 7.61
N SER A 119 21.00 10.08 7.87
CA SER A 119 22.18 9.41 7.33
C SER A 119 22.14 9.25 5.81
N MET A 120 20.95 9.16 5.24
CA MET A 120 20.75 8.97 3.80
C MET A 120 20.37 10.29 3.08
N PHE A 121 20.45 11.44 3.79
CA PHE A 121 20.30 12.76 3.19
C PHE A 121 21.46 13.06 2.22
N PRO A 122 21.26 13.77 1.10
CA PRO A 122 20.03 14.46 0.68
C PRO A 122 19.06 13.59 -0.16
N ILE A 123 19.43 12.36 -0.50
CA ILE A 123 18.60 11.52 -1.39
C ILE A 123 17.33 11.07 -0.68
N TYR A 124 17.45 10.67 0.60
CA TYR A 124 16.31 10.24 1.42
C TYR A 124 16.24 11.12 2.66
N ASN A 125 15.06 11.68 2.92
CA ASN A 125 14.80 12.52 4.08
C ASN A 125 14.12 11.70 5.19
N THR A 126 14.24 12.18 6.41
CA THR A 126 13.47 11.63 7.54
C THR A 126 11.97 11.70 7.22
N GLY A 127 11.26 10.59 7.40
CA GLY A 127 9.85 10.46 7.06
C GLY A 127 9.57 9.90 5.67
N ASP A 128 10.56 9.86 4.76
CA ASP A 128 10.37 9.22 3.46
C ASP A 128 10.07 7.72 3.63
N LEU A 129 9.16 7.21 2.81
CA LEU A 129 8.90 5.78 2.67
C LEU A 129 9.73 5.22 1.52
N VAL A 130 10.51 4.18 1.79
CA VAL A 130 11.34 3.49 0.81
C VAL A 130 10.90 2.03 0.74
N THR A 131 10.69 1.50 -0.47
CA THR A 131 10.33 0.09 -0.66
C THR A 131 11.55 -0.78 -0.84
N PHE A 132 11.49 -1.96 -0.23
CA PHE A 132 12.54 -2.96 -0.21
C PHE A 132 12.00 -4.31 -0.70
N CYS A 133 12.86 -5.09 -1.34
CA CYS A 133 12.62 -6.48 -1.71
C CYS A 133 13.71 -7.39 -1.12
N LYS A 134 13.43 -8.68 -0.99
CA LYS A 134 14.41 -9.66 -0.46
C LYS A 134 15.56 -9.92 -1.39
N GLU A 135 15.31 -9.90 -2.69
CA GLU A 135 16.32 -10.20 -3.70
C GLU A 135 17.16 -8.97 -4.03
N LYS A 136 18.47 -9.19 -4.15
CA LYS A 136 19.39 -8.14 -4.57
C LYS A 136 19.06 -7.68 -5.98
N GLN A 137 18.76 -6.39 -6.14
CA GLN A 137 18.57 -5.78 -7.45
C GLN A 137 19.91 -5.50 -8.12
N ASN A 138 19.98 -5.70 -9.44
CA ASN A 138 21.17 -5.38 -10.22
C ASN A 138 21.58 -3.91 -10.01
N HIS A 139 22.87 -3.71 -9.69
CA HIS A 139 23.46 -2.38 -9.43
C HIS A 139 22.90 -1.63 -8.21
N CYS A 140 22.18 -2.30 -7.30
CA CYS A 140 21.74 -1.69 -6.05
C CYS A 140 22.64 -2.14 -4.90
N ASP A 141 23.23 -1.17 -4.21
CA ASP A 141 24.05 -1.37 -3.00
C ASP A 141 23.40 -0.74 -1.75
N LEU A 142 22.15 -0.27 -1.90
CA LEU A 142 21.34 0.29 -0.82
C LEU A 142 20.52 -0.81 -0.15
N VAL A 143 20.72 -0.97 1.14
CA VAL A 143 20.13 -2.07 1.93
C VAL A 143 19.48 -1.57 3.21
N LEU A 144 18.49 -2.31 3.67
CA LEU A 144 18.05 -2.30 5.05
C LEU A 144 18.73 -3.47 5.76
N ILE A 145 19.52 -3.18 6.79
CA ILE A 145 20.18 -4.17 7.63
C ILE A 145 19.58 -4.16 9.03
N HIS A 146 19.52 -5.33 9.64
CA HIS A 146 19.19 -5.50 11.05
C HIS A 146 20.49 -5.76 11.84
N ILE A 147 20.80 -4.92 12.83
CA ILE A 147 21.96 -5.09 13.70
C ILE A 147 21.56 -5.93 14.91
N LYS A 148 22.14 -7.11 15.05
CA LYS A 148 21.79 -8.05 16.12
C LYS A 148 22.10 -7.54 17.53
N ALA A 149 23.13 -6.70 17.66
CA ALA A 149 23.56 -6.20 18.97
C ALA A 149 22.61 -5.12 19.54
N THR A 150 21.99 -4.31 18.68
CA THR A 150 21.09 -3.21 19.09
C THR A 150 19.63 -3.49 18.77
N GLU A 151 19.33 -4.58 18.06
CA GLU A 151 17.98 -4.93 17.57
C GLU A 151 17.34 -3.81 16.70
N GLU A 152 18.19 -3.05 15.99
CA GLU A 152 17.77 -1.92 15.18
C GLU A 152 17.97 -2.16 13.70
N ASN A 153 17.07 -1.61 12.89
CA ASN A 153 17.18 -1.60 11.45
C ASN A 153 17.82 -0.28 10.97
N LEU A 154 18.83 -0.39 10.13
CA LEU A 154 19.50 0.75 9.55
C LEU A 154 19.45 0.70 8.02
N PHE A 155 19.10 1.81 7.42
CA PHE A 155 19.13 2.00 5.97
C PHE A 155 20.48 2.61 5.56
N ARG A 156 21.31 1.86 4.81
CA ARG A 156 22.68 2.26 4.44
C ARG A 156 23.07 1.74 3.05
N LYS A 157 24.19 2.25 2.56
CA LYS A 157 24.91 1.66 1.45
C LYS A 157 25.85 0.57 2.00
N ILE A 158 25.89 -0.62 1.37
CA ILE A 158 26.77 -1.70 1.78
C ILE A 158 27.87 -1.95 0.74
N SER A 159 29.09 -2.10 1.22
CA SER A 159 30.23 -2.59 0.46
C SER A 159 31.04 -3.58 1.29
N SER A 160 31.97 -4.31 0.66
CA SER A 160 32.87 -5.21 1.36
C SER A 160 34.29 -4.98 0.89
N GLU A 161 35.25 -4.93 1.84
CA GLU A 161 36.67 -4.81 1.62
C GLU A 161 37.36 -5.78 2.58
N ASP A 162 38.25 -6.64 2.07
CA ASP A 162 39.08 -7.58 2.86
C ASP A 162 38.33 -8.33 3.97
N ASN A 163 37.16 -8.93 3.64
CA ASN A 163 36.24 -9.59 4.56
C ASN A 163 35.55 -8.69 5.60
N THR A 164 35.75 -7.38 5.53
CA THR A 164 35.04 -6.40 6.37
C THR A 164 33.86 -5.84 5.60
N PHE A 165 32.69 -5.82 6.21
CA PHE A 165 31.51 -5.19 5.64
C PHE A 165 31.42 -3.73 6.10
N ILE A 166 31.27 -2.82 5.14
CA ILE A 166 31.22 -1.39 5.40
C ILE A 166 29.80 -0.90 5.09
N CYS A 167 29.11 -0.40 6.10
CA CYS A 167 27.79 0.23 5.98
C CYS A 167 27.96 1.75 6.01
N SER A 168 27.90 2.36 4.84
CA SER A 168 28.14 3.79 4.65
C SER A 168 26.83 4.57 4.53
N PRO A 169 26.74 5.76 5.16
CA PRO A 169 25.70 6.72 4.91
C PRO A 169 25.93 7.42 3.55
N ILE A 170 24.89 8.04 3.00
CA ILE A 170 25.03 8.98 1.88
C ILE A 170 25.44 10.36 2.42
N ASN A 171 24.98 10.71 3.62
CA ASN A 171 25.34 11.95 4.28
C ASN A 171 26.80 11.88 4.81
N PRO A 172 27.72 12.73 4.28
CA PRO A 172 29.14 12.68 4.69
C PRO A 172 29.37 13.07 6.16
N ASN A 173 28.42 13.73 6.80
CA ASN A 173 28.50 14.11 8.20
C ASN A 173 28.03 12.98 9.17
N TRP A 174 27.66 11.82 8.63
CA TRP A 174 27.24 10.68 9.42
C TRP A 174 28.31 9.59 9.44
N PRO A 175 28.53 8.89 10.57
CA PRO A 175 29.60 7.90 10.67
C PRO A 175 29.31 6.64 9.86
N GLN A 176 30.36 6.03 9.32
CA GLN A 176 30.33 4.68 8.77
C GLN A 176 30.34 3.66 9.90
N ILE A 177 29.73 2.51 9.65
CA ILE A 177 29.73 1.36 10.54
C ILE A 177 30.49 0.23 9.84
N ARG A 178 31.41 -0.42 10.54
CA ARG A 178 32.19 -1.54 10.04
C ARG A 178 31.87 -2.80 10.82
N PHE A 179 31.67 -3.90 10.11
CA PHE A 179 31.40 -5.21 10.69
C PHE A 179 32.50 -6.19 10.23
N GLU A 180 33.18 -6.81 11.17
CA GLU A 180 34.23 -7.80 10.90
C GLU A 180 33.66 -9.14 10.44
N SER A 181 32.38 -9.38 10.62
CA SER A 181 31.72 -10.62 10.23
C SER A 181 30.27 -10.37 9.82
N ALA A 182 29.81 -11.10 8.79
CA ALA A 182 28.40 -11.15 8.37
C ALA A 182 27.46 -11.67 9.47
N SER A 183 27.98 -12.32 10.51
CA SER A 183 27.18 -12.80 11.63
C SER A 183 26.65 -11.69 12.53
N MET A 184 27.22 -10.48 12.47
CA MET A 184 26.86 -9.33 13.32
C MET A 184 25.58 -8.61 12.86
N PHE A 185 25.19 -8.80 11.62
CA PHE A 185 23.99 -8.17 11.04
C PHE A 185 23.25 -9.14 10.12
N GLN A 186 22.07 -8.76 9.70
CA GLN A 186 21.29 -9.46 8.69
C GLN A 186 20.79 -8.45 7.66
N ILE A 187 20.94 -8.74 6.38
CA ILE A 187 20.28 -7.96 5.32
C ILE A 187 18.80 -8.35 5.32
N ILE A 188 17.93 -7.38 5.59
CA ILE A 188 16.47 -7.56 5.59
C ILE A 188 15.94 -7.37 4.18
N GLY A 189 16.47 -6.41 3.43
CA GLY A 189 16.06 -6.15 2.06
C GLY A 189 16.95 -5.18 1.32
N TRP A 190 16.80 -5.16 0.01
CA TRP A 190 17.46 -4.28 -0.94
C TRP A 190 16.49 -3.26 -1.46
N VAL A 191 16.93 -2.01 -1.67
CA VAL A 191 16.07 -0.98 -2.25
C VAL A 191 15.57 -1.42 -3.62
N LYS A 192 14.27 -1.34 -3.81
CA LYS A 192 13.63 -1.64 -5.08
C LYS A 192 13.68 -0.43 -5.99
N ASN A 193 14.08 -0.61 -7.25
CA ASN A 193 14.23 0.48 -8.22
C ASN A 193 12.98 1.37 -8.31
N GLY A 194 13.19 2.68 -8.20
CA GLY A 194 12.15 3.69 -8.43
C GLY A 194 11.20 3.96 -7.24
N SER A 195 11.51 3.43 -6.06
CA SER A 195 10.55 3.42 -4.96
C SER A 195 10.81 4.47 -3.87
N LYS A 196 10.79 5.74 -4.25
CA LYS A 196 10.56 6.81 -3.29
C LYS A 196 9.08 7.19 -3.35
N VAL A 197 8.32 6.86 -2.31
CA VAL A 197 6.93 7.32 -2.20
C VAL A 197 6.94 8.62 -1.43
N PHE A 198 6.59 9.72 -2.11
CA PHE A 198 6.35 11.01 -1.47
C PHE A 198 4.92 11.04 -0.94
N TYR A 199 4.75 11.42 0.31
CA TYR A 199 3.48 11.85 0.88
C TYR A 199 3.44 13.38 1.00
#